data_29f323ff427f03a994d3c1caceb30a17
#
_entry.id   29f323ff427f03a994d3c1caceb30a17
#
_cell.length_a   1.000
_cell.length_b   1.000
_cell.length_c   1.000
_cell.angle_alpha   90.00
_cell.angle_beta   90.00
_cell.angle_gamma   90.00
#
_symmetry.space_group_name_H-M   'P 1'
#
loop_
_entity.id
_entity.type
_entity.pdbx_description
1 polymer ?
#
loop_
_entity_poly.entity_id
_entity_poly.type
_entity_poly.pdbx_seq_one_letter_code
_entity_poly.pdbx_strand_id
1 'polypeptide(L)'
;MDNSLLYRSMKISADGFPVVGATARTLGIRANIDIIIISGLVKPNTGGMSVSPPPPYNLPNHRRSAKFGGTGKDPVWEINKNCLNAFQLQYRSDPNQPNKHGFIEPKKEMSFEEYQQLIAATQHDWILTGKKNEH
;
A
#
# COMPACT_ATOMS: atom_id res chain seq x y z
N MET A 1 -11.34 -16.17 -6.13
CA MET A 1 -10.65 -15.10 -5.38
C MET A 1 -9.85 -14.25 -6.35
N ASP A 2 -9.95 -12.94 -6.20
CA ASP A 2 -9.20 -12.03 -7.07
C ASP A 2 -7.79 -11.82 -6.54
N ASN A 3 -6.80 -12.42 -7.20
CA ASN A 3 -5.40 -12.30 -6.83
C ASN A 3 -4.78 -10.96 -7.21
N SER A 4 -5.57 -10.09 -7.85
CA SER A 4 -5.09 -8.78 -8.26
C SER A 4 -5.20 -7.73 -7.16
N LEU A 5 -5.85 -8.05 -6.04
CA LEU A 5 -6.04 -7.09 -4.96
C LEU A 5 -4.85 -7.04 -4.02
N LEU A 6 -4.56 -5.84 -3.52
CA LEU A 6 -3.55 -5.60 -2.50
C LEU A 6 -4.23 -4.85 -1.37
N TYR A 7 -3.80 -5.13 -0.14
CA TYR A 7 -4.44 -4.59 1.06
C TYR A 7 -3.47 -3.78 1.90
N ARG A 8 -3.97 -2.69 2.47
CA ARG A 8 -3.20 -1.86 3.39
C ARG A 8 -4.15 -1.19 4.37
N SER A 9 -3.72 -1.12 5.62
CA SER A 9 -4.45 -0.39 6.67
C SER A 9 -4.00 1.07 6.63
N MET A 10 -4.96 2.00 6.50
CA MET A 10 -4.65 3.42 6.44
C MET A 10 -5.77 4.22 7.08
N LYS A 11 -5.40 5.37 7.67
CA LYS A 11 -6.37 6.31 8.21
C LYS A 11 -7.30 6.81 7.10
N ILE A 12 -8.56 7.03 7.46
CA ILE A 12 -9.54 7.60 6.55
C ILE A 12 -9.64 9.11 6.73
N SER A 13 -9.65 9.85 5.62
CA SER A 13 -9.82 11.30 5.63
C SER A 13 -11.31 11.66 5.75
N ALA A 14 -11.59 12.94 6.00
CA ALA A 14 -12.96 13.44 6.05
C ALA A 14 -13.69 13.23 4.72
N ASP A 15 -12.95 13.18 3.61
CA ASP A 15 -13.52 12.99 2.27
C ASP A 15 -13.80 11.52 1.95
N GLY A 16 -13.43 10.59 2.83
CA GLY A 16 -13.66 9.16 2.61
C GLY A 16 -12.57 8.45 1.81
N PHE A 17 -11.38 9.01 1.75
CA PHE A 17 -10.22 8.44 1.06
C PHE A 17 -9.08 8.20 2.03
N PRO A 18 -8.06 7.40 1.67
CA PRO A 18 -6.91 7.25 2.56
C PRO A 18 -6.19 8.57 2.74
N VAL A 19 -5.74 8.83 3.96
CA VAL A 19 -4.95 10.01 4.27
C VAL A 19 -3.58 9.87 3.61
N VAL A 20 -3.16 10.88 2.85
CA VAL A 20 -1.82 10.92 2.25
C VAL A 20 -0.83 11.39 3.32
N GLY A 21 0.30 10.72 3.42
CA GLY A 21 1.33 11.09 4.38
C GLY A 21 2.49 10.11 4.37
N ALA A 22 3.52 10.40 5.13
CA ALA A 22 4.76 9.62 5.14
C ALA A 22 4.87 8.76 6.41
N THR A 23 3.82 8.04 6.75
CA THR A 23 3.79 7.18 7.93
C THR A 23 3.28 5.78 7.57
N ALA A 24 3.44 4.85 8.51
CA ALA A 24 2.94 3.49 8.32
C ALA A 24 1.41 3.41 8.28
N ARG A 25 0.70 4.46 8.72
CA ARG A 25 -0.76 4.50 8.78
C ARG A 25 -1.38 5.38 7.70
N THR A 26 -0.61 5.80 6.73
CA THR A 26 -1.07 6.70 5.67
C THR A 26 -0.63 6.19 4.31
N LEU A 27 -1.13 6.83 3.26
CA LEU A 27 -0.75 6.52 1.88
C LEU A 27 0.55 7.25 1.58
N GLY A 28 1.65 6.53 1.70
CA GLY A 28 2.98 7.08 1.51
C GLY A 28 4.02 6.20 2.17
N ILE A 29 5.25 6.64 2.17
CA ILE A 29 6.38 5.85 2.65
C ILE A 29 7.30 6.67 3.51
N ARG A 30 8.00 5.97 4.39
CA ARG A 30 8.98 6.57 5.29
C ARG A 30 10.36 6.48 4.65
N ALA A 31 11.00 7.65 4.48
CA ALA A 31 12.33 7.72 3.87
C ALA A 31 13.34 6.86 4.64
N ASN A 32 14.12 6.06 3.92
CA ASN A 32 15.17 5.19 4.47
C ASN A 32 14.70 4.13 5.48
N ILE A 33 13.39 4.02 5.69
CA ILE A 33 12.81 2.95 6.51
C ILE A 33 12.10 1.96 5.60
N ASP A 34 11.22 2.47 4.74
CA ASP A 34 10.44 1.61 3.83
C ASP A 34 11.16 1.33 2.53
N ILE A 35 12.05 2.23 2.11
CA ILE A 35 12.80 2.10 0.86
C ILE A 35 14.18 2.74 1.02
N ILE A 36 15.17 2.19 0.32
CA ILE A 36 16.54 2.73 0.32
C ILE A 36 16.59 3.92 -0.61
N ILE A 37 17.15 5.05 -0.11
CA ILE A 37 17.33 6.27 -0.91
C ILE A 37 18.84 6.52 -1.02
N ILE A 38 19.32 6.62 -2.26
CA ILE A 38 20.74 6.91 -2.53
C ILE A 38 20.79 8.10 -3.47
N SER A 39 21.47 9.17 -3.03
CA SER A 39 21.56 10.43 -3.79
C SER A 39 20.20 10.98 -4.19
N GLY A 40 19.21 10.84 -3.31
CA GLY A 40 17.86 11.32 -3.57
C GLY A 40 17.03 10.43 -4.48
N LEU A 41 17.58 9.28 -4.91
CA LEU A 41 16.92 8.39 -5.87
C LEU A 41 16.46 7.09 -5.21
N VAL A 42 15.37 6.54 -5.73
CA VAL A 42 14.85 5.23 -5.36
C VAL A 42 14.76 4.36 -6.61
N LYS A 43 14.82 3.05 -6.43
CA LYS A 43 14.77 2.12 -7.56
C LYS A 43 14.10 0.81 -7.15
N PRO A 44 13.70 -0.02 -8.12
CA PRO A 44 13.12 -1.33 -7.82
C PRO A 44 14.06 -2.20 -6.99
N ASN A 45 13.46 -3.12 -6.23
CA ASN A 45 14.15 -4.12 -5.41
C ASN A 45 14.87 -3.55 -4.18
N THR A 46 14.47 -2.37 -3.72
CA THR A 46 15.09 -1.74 -2.54
C THR A 46 14.07 -1.42 -1.44
N GLY A 47 12.87 -1.98 -1.52
CA GLY A 47 11.79 -1.72 -0.57
C GLY A 47 10.59 -1.11 -1.26
N GLY A 48 9.74 -0.45 -0.51
CA GLY A 48 8.55 0.20 -1.02
C GLY A 48 7.47 0.31 0.03
N MET A 49 6.31 0.82 -0.36
CA MET A 49 5.17 0.92 0.54
C MET A 49 4.62 -0.48 0.82
N SER A 50 4.51 -0.83 2.10
CA SER A 50 4.06 -2.17 2.52
C SER A 50 2.60 -2.41 2.21
N VAL A 51 2.31 -3.55 1.61
CA VAL A 51 0.96 -4.05 1.35
C VAL A 51 0.95 -5.56 1.57
N SER A 52 -0.24 -6.14 1.62
CA SER A 52 -0.40 -7.60 1.72
C SER A 52 -1.20 -8.12 0.55
N PRO A 53 -0.78 -9.27 -0.03
CA PRO A 53 -1.62 -9.95 -1.02
C PRO A 53 -2.83 -10.58 -0.35
N PRO A 54 -3.83 -11.04 -1.13
CA PRO A 54 -5.04 -11.64 -0.56
C PRO A 54 -4.75 -12.90 0.23
N PRO A 55 -5.55 -13.19 1.24
CA PRO A 55 -6.69 -12.40 1.71
C PRO A 55 -6.28 -11.27 2.66
N PRO A 56 -7.21 -10.36 3.02
CA PRO A 56 -6.88 -9.26 3.94
C PRO A 56 -6.40 -9.73 5.31
N TYR A 57 -6.70 -10.98 5.67
CA TYR A 57 -6.22 -11.60 6.90
C TYR A 57 -4.70 -11.80 6.92
N ASN A 58 -4.03 -11.60 5.79
CA ASN A 58 -2.56 -11.63 5.73
C ASN A 58 -1.92 -10.42 6.40
N LEU A 59 -2.69 -9.33 6.59
CA LEU A 59 -2.19 -8.18 7.34
C LEU A 59 -1.89 -8.60 8.79
N PRO A 60 -0.85 -8.01 9.42
CA PRO A 60 -0.58 -8.27 10.84
C PRO A 60 -1.79 -7.91 11.71
N ASN A 61 -1.90 -8.54 12.88
CA ASN A 61 -3.03 -8.35 13.78
C ASN A 61 -3.27 -6.87 14.10
N HIS A 62 -2.23 -6.08 14.35
CA HIS A 62 -2.35 -4.67 14.70
C HIS A 62 -2.72 -3.79 13.49
N ARG A 63 -2.72 -4.36 12.29
CA ARG A 63 -3.10 -3.68 11.05
C ARG A 63 -4.46 -4.13 10.53
N ARG A 64 -5.03 -5.18 11.10
CA ARG A 64 -6.38 -5.61 10.75
C ARG A 64 -7.37 -4.96 11.68
N SER A 65 -8.43 -4.37 11.12
CA SER A 65 -9.52 -3.84 11.93
C SER A 65 -10.31 -4.99 12.57
N ALA A 66 -11.18 -4.67 13.52
CA ALA A 66 -12.03 -5.67 14.17
C ALA A 66 -12.85 -6.48 13.16
N LYS A 67 -13.25 -5.86 12.06
CA LYS A 67 -13.96 -6.52 10.96
C LYS A 67 -13.21 -7.73 10.42
N PHE A 68 -11.89 -7.69 10.47
CA PHE A 68 -11.01 -8.77 10.00
C PHE A 68 -10.29 -9.47 11.14
N GLY A 69 -10.87 -9.40 12.34
CA GLY A 69 -10.37 -10.14 13.49
C GLY A 69 -9.11 -9.57 14.15
N GLY A 70 -8.77 -8.33 13.87
CA GLY A 70 -7.58 -7.71 14.41
C GLY A 70 -7.87 -6.66 15.48
N THR A 71 -6.80 -5.97 15.90
CA THR A 71 -6.84 -4.92 16.90
C THR A 71 -6.48 -3.55 16.32
N GLY A 72 -6.36 -3.45 15.01
CA GLY A 72 -6.02 -2.21 14.34
C GLY A 72 -7.13 -1.17 14.42
N LYS A 73 -6.75 0.08 14.47
CA LYS A 73 -7.69 1.20 14.58
C LYS A 73 -8.13 1.75 13.23
N ASP A 74 -7.37 1.49 12.20
CA ASP A 74 -7.61 2.06 10.88
C ASP A 74 -8.35 1.07 9.99
N PRO A 75 -9.17 1.57 9.06
CA PRO A 75 -9.84 0.68 8.11
C PRO A 75 -8.84 0.02 7.16
N VAL A 76 -9.24 -1.10 6.60
CA VAL A 76 -8.45 -1.82 5.59
C VAL A 76 -8.93 -1.40 4.22
N TRP A 77 -7.98 -1.05 3.37
CA TRP A 77 -8.22 -0.59 1.99
C TRP A 77 -7.68 -1.62 1.02
N GLU A 78 -8.27 -1.64 -0.17
CA GLU A 78 -7.79 -2.49 -1.25
C GLU A 78 -7.57 -1.68 -2.52
N ILE A 79 -6.61 -2.09 -3.33
CA ILE A 79 -6.36 -1.55 -4.66
C ILE A 79 -6.09 -2.71 -5.60
N ASN A 80 -6.56 -2.60 -6.85
CA ASN A 80 -6.19 -3.58 -7.86
C ASN A 80 -4.77 -3.24 -8.34
N LYS A 81 -3.86 -4.23 -8.27
CA LYS A 81 -2.46 -3.98 -8.63
C LYS A 81 -2.28 -3.55 -10.07
N ASN A 82 -3.25 -3.85 -10.95
CA ASN A 82 -3.18 -3.40 -12.34
C ASN A 82 -3.33 -1.89 -12.47
N CYS A 83 -3.92 -1.23 -11.49
CA CYS A 83 -4.01 0.24 -11.47
C CYS A 83 -2.64 0.88 -11.36
N LEU A 84 -1.66 0.19 -10.79
CA LEU A 84 -0.34 0.74 -10.52
C LEU A 84 0.43 1.09 -11.79
N ASN A 85 0.14 0.39 -12.89
CA ASN A 85 0.84 0.62 -14.16
C ASN A 85 0.71 2.05 -14.66
N ALA A 86 -0.44 2.67 -14.44
CA ALA A 86 -0.67 4.05 -14.88
C ALA A 86 0.19 5.07 -14.11
N PHE A 87 0.75 4.66 -12.97
CA PHE A 87 1.53 5.53 -12.09
C PHE A 87 3.02 5.18 -12.07
N GLN A 88 3.49 4.37 -13.01
CA GLN A 88 4.88 3.92 -13.03
C GLN A 88 5.28 3.18 -11.75
N LEU A 89 4.32 2.49 -11.16
CA LEU A 89 4.48 1.68 -9.95
C LEU A 89 4.21 0.23 -10.26
N GLN A 90 4.70 -0.67 -9.41
CA GLN A 90 4.46 -2.11 -9.53
C GLN A 90 4.45 -2.78 -8.17
N TYR A 91 3.84 -3.96 -8.10
CA TYR A 91 3.85 -4.79 -6.91
C TYR A 91 5.02 -5.78 -7.00
N ARG A 92 5.74 -5.93 -5.87
CA ARG A 92 6.78 -6.95 -5.74
C ARG A 92 6.55 -7.72 -4.44
N SER A 93 6.52 -9.04 -4.55
CA SER A 93 6.39 -9.91 -3.39
C SER A 93 7.62 -9.82 -2.49
N ASP A 94 7.41 -9.82 -1.16
CA ASP A 94 8.51 -9.86 -0.20
C ASP A 94 9.12 -11.27 -0.21
N PRO A 95 10.39 -11.43 -0.55
CA PRO A 95 10.99 -12.77 -0.60
C PRO A 95 11.01 -13.50 0.74
N ASN A 96 10.92 -12.77 1.85
CA ASN A 96 10.88 -13.38 3.18
C ASN A 96 9.48 -13.86 3.59
N GLN A 97 8.44 -13.28 3.00
CA GLN A 97 7.05 -13.62 3.32
C GLN A 97 6.17 -13.46 2.07
N PRO A 98 6.45 -14.23 1.00
CA PRO A 98 5.83 -13.96 -0.30
C PRO A 98 4.31 -14.11 -0.31
N ASN A 99 3.75 -14.91 0.59
CA ASN A 99 2.30 -15.14 0.65
C ASN A 99 1.56 -14.15 1.54
N LYS A 100 2.29 -13.31 2.28
CA LYS A 100 1.68 -12.42 3.29
C LYS A 100 2.06 -10.95 3.14
N HIS A 101 3.12 -10.65 2.42
CA HIS A 101 3.65 -9.30 2.39
C HIS A 101 4.31 -8.99 1.06
N GLY A 102 4.27 -7.73 0.68
CA GLY A 102 4.97 -7.23 -0.48
C GLY A 102 5.02 -5.71 -0.48
N PHE A 103 5.46 -5.16 -1.60
CA PHE A 103 5.75 -3.73 -1.72
C PHE A 103 5.15 -3.17 -2.99
N ILE A 104 4.62 -1.94 -2.89
CA ILE A 104 4.38 -1.13 -4.07
C ILE A 104 5.63 -0.28 -4.24
N GLU A 105 6.34 -0.50 -5.33
CA GLU A 105 7.65 0.08 -5.59
C GLU A 105 7.67 0.82 -6.92
N PRO A 106 8.67 1.68 -7.16
CA PRO A 106 8.80 2.33 -8.47
C PRO A 106 9.18 1.27 -9.53
N LYS A 107 8.67 1.42 -10.76
CA LYS A 107 9.04 0.53 -11.85
C LYS A 107 10.47 0.76 -12.35
N LYS A 108 10.98 1.97 -12.14
CA LYS A 108 12.31 2.37 -12.59
C LYS A 108 12.91 3.33 -11.58
N GLU A 109 14.17 3.62 -11.73
CA GLU A 109 14.83 4.61 -10.89
C GLU A 109 14.17 5.98 -11.09
N MET A 110 13.89 6.67 -9.99
CA MET A 110 13.30 7.99 -9.98
C MET A 110 13.64 8.69 -8.67
N SER A 111 13.35 9.99 -8.57
CA SER A 111 13.56 10.70 -7.32
C SER A 111 12.58 10.18 -6.26
N PHE A 112 12.99 10.26 -5.00
CA PHE A 112 12.12 9.90 -3.89
C PHE A 112 10.84 10.76 -3.89
N GLU A 113 10.97 12.04 -4.22
CA GLU A 113 9.83 12.94 -4.27
C GLU A 113 8.83 12.53 -5.33
N GLU A 114 9.31 12.16 -6.51
CA GLU A 114 8.45 11.68 -7.58
C GLU A 114 7.72 10.42 -7.16
N TYR A 115 8.43 9.48 -6.54
CA TYR A 115 7.83 8.24 -6.06
C TYR A 115 6.72 8.52 -5.04
N GLN A 116 6.96 9.42 -4.07
CA GLN A 116 5.94 9.81 -3.10
C GLN A 116 4.72 10.42 -3.77
N GLN A 117 4.95 11.27 -4.77
CA GLN A 117 3.86 11.90 -5.51
C GLN A 117 3.03 10.88 -6.29
N LEU A 118 3.68 9.88 -6.88
CA LEU A 118 2.98 8.82 -7.62
C LEU A 118 2.16 7.94 -6.68
N ILE A 119 2.69 7.63 -5.51
CA ILE A 119 1.93 6.90 -4.48
C ILE A 119 0.70 7.73 -4.08
N ALA A 120 0.87 9.01 -3.80
CA ALA A 120 -0.24 9.90 -3.42
C ALA A 120 -1.29 9.99 -4.53
N ALA A 121 -0.85 9.94 -5.79
CA ALA A 121 -1.75 10.03 -6.93
C ALA A 121 -2.71 8.84 -7.03
N THR A 122 -2.40 7.71 -6.38
CA THR A 122 -3.29 6.55 -6.36
C THR A 122 -4.46 6.71 -5.38
N GLN A 123 -4.54 7.81 -4.64
CA GLN A 123 -5.48 7.99 -3.53
C GLN A 123 -6.91 7.56 -3.86
N HIS A 124 -7.41 7.94 -5.02
CA HIS A 124 -8.80 7.66 -5.39
C HIS A 124 -9.03 6.27 -5.99
N ASP A 125 -7.96 5.49 -6.17
CA ASP A 125 -8.06 4.11 -6.63
C ASP A 125 -8.19 3.11 -5.49
N TRP A 126 -7.98 3.56 -4.26
CA TRP A 126 -8.14 2.72 -3.07
C TRP A 126 -9.60 2.69 -2.64
N ILE A 127 -10.10 1.51 -2.32
CA ILE A 127 -11.49 1.26 -1.94
C ILE A 127 -11.50 0.60 -0.57
N LEU A 128 -12.44 1.00 0.29
CA LEU A 128 -12.62 0.34 1.58
C LEU A 128 -12.98 -1.13 1.35
N THR A 129 -12.22 -2.04 1.95
CA THR A 129 -12.42 -3.47 1.78
C THR A 129 -13.78 -3.88 2.34
N GLY A 130 -14.57 -4.55 1.51
CA GLY A 130 -15.92 -4.99 1.87
C GLY A 130 -17.02 -3.99 1.53
N LYS A 131 -16.69 -2.73 1.27
CA LYS A 131 -17.70 -1.71 0.99
C LYS A 131 -18.47 -1.97 -0.29
N LYS A 132 -17.80 -2.50 -1.30
CA LYS A 132 -18.41 -2.82 -2.60
C LYS A 132 -19.52 -3.87 -2.50
N ASN A 133 -19.63 -4.54 -1.37
CA ASN A 133 -20.65 -5.56 -1.14
C ASN A 133 -21.90 -4.99 -0.46
N GLU A 134 -21.99 -3.68 -0.32
CA GLU A 134 -23.08 -3.02 0.40
C GLU A 134 -24.16 -2.49 -0.56
N HIS A 135 -24.51 -3.26 -1.56
CA HIS A 135 -25.54 -2.84 -2.53
C HIS A 135 -26.87 -3.46 -2.23
#